data_da1e5a813a9dc996a75887688888d956
#
_entry.id   da1e5a813a9dc996a75887688888d956
#
_cell.length_a   1.000
_cell.length_b   1.000
_cell.length_c   1.000
_cell.angle_alpha   90.00
_cell.angle_beta   90.00
_cell.angle_gamma   90.00
#
_symmetry.space_group_name_H-M   'P 1'
#
loop_
_entity.id
_entity.type
_entity.pdbx_description
1 polymer ?
#
loop_
_entity_poly.entity_id
_entity_poly.type
_entity_poly.pdbx_seq_one_letter_code
_entity_poly.pdbx_strand_id
1 'polypeptide(L)'
;MIYADGKGTVTSAVDSLMLDHFSQIASIYSQVRTIDYELIDYITKKLAFKQTIVAADIGCGDGRYSIKLIEKLRNRLSLTCVDVNYEMLQQISKISSNFQNLQTKQAFAETLPFDDNSLDCIFSFNAIHHFKINEFAKECNRVLKNNGLLFIYTRSKDQNESNIWGKFFPDFSKKENRLFDNHSLTEHISNQTSLNLKSTESFQHDRSSDIQTLVSKAENKHYSTFSLYTVSEFEKSLGKFKQNIYQNFSNPENIQWVDGNTMFVFQKTVPN
;
A
#
# COMPACT_ATOMS: atom_id res chain seq x y z
N MET A 1 5.35 22.67 -7.30
CA MET A 1 4.19 23.32 -7.98
C MET A 1 2.96 22.85 -7.21
N ILE A 2 2.31 23.76 -6.46
CA ILE A 2 1.14 23.43 -5.63
C ILE A 2 -0.05 23.35 -6.57
N TYR A 3 -0.63 22.17 -6.75
CA TYR A 3 -1.87 22.03 -7.51
C TYR A 3 -3.04 22.49 -6.65
N ALA A 4 -3.53 23.68 -6.93
CA ALA A 4 -4.81 24.17 -6.43
C ALA A 4 -5.87 23.78 -7.45
N ASP A 5 -6.60 22.69 -7.20
CA ASP A 5 -7.91 22.56 -7.76
C ASP A 5 -8.94 23.12 -6.74
N GLY A 6 -10.06 23.62 -7.27
CA GLY A 6 -10.95 24.57 -6.58
C GLY A 6 -11.74 24.04 -5.38
N LYS A 7 -11.23 23.06 -4.61
CA LYS A 7 -11.78 22.62 -3.33
C LYS A 7 -10.63 22.37 -2.36
N GLY A 8 -10.14 23.47 -1.77
CA GLY A 8 -8.97 23.50 -0.92
C GLY A 8 -8.99 22.48 0.23
N THR A 9 -8.22 21.44 0.09
CA THR A 9 -7.68 20.68 1.23
C THR A 9 -6.23 21.09 1.38
N VAL A 10 -5.93 21.82 2.45
CA VAL A 10 -4.54 22.08 2.89
C VAL A 10 -3.94 20.72 3.23
N THR A 11 -3.04 20.24 2.37
CA THR A 11 -2.22 19.06 2.67
C THR A 11 -1.34 19.40 3.86
N SER A 12 -1.22 18.50 4.83
CA SER A 12 -0.28 18.68 5.94
C SER A 12 1.16 18.69 5.40
N ALA A 13 2.11 19.25 6.16
CA ALA A 13 3.53 19.21 5.79
C ALA A 13 4.01 17.75 5.57
N VAL A 14 3.43 16.78 6.27
CA VAL A 14 3.73 15.35 6.09
C VAL A 14 3.20 14.83 4.75
N ASP A 15 2.00 15.24 4.32
CA ASP A 15 1.43 14.82 3.04
C ASP A 15 2.29 15.34 1.88
N SER A 16 2.74 16.60 1.94
CA SER A 16 3.66 17.17 0.94
C SER A 16 4.98 16.40 0.90
N LEU A 17 5.57 16.08 2.06
CA LEU A 17 6.81 15.30 2.15
C LEU A 17 6.64 13.90 1.54
N MET A 18 5.48 13.26 1.73
CA MET A 18 5.21 11.95 1.15
C MET A 18 5.03 12.01 -0.37
N LEU A 19 4.34 13.01 -0.90
CA LEU A 19 4.22 13.21 -2.35
C LEU A 19 5.60 13.42 -3.00
N ASP A 20 6.44 14.26 -2.42
CA ASP A 20 7.81 14.50 -2.89
C ASP A 20 8.65 13.22 -2.83
N HIS A 21 8.52 12.44 -1.74
CA HIS A 21 9.20 11.15 -1.61
C HIS A 21 8.84 10.20 -2.76
N PHE A 22 7.56 9.98 -3.03
CA PHE A 22 7.13 9.06 -4.08
C PHE A 22 7.50 9.55 -5.48
N SER A 23 7.47 10.86 -5.75
CA SER A 23 7.93 11.42 -7.02
C SER A 23 9.42 11.15 -7.25
N GLN A 24 10.26 11.31 -6.21
CA GLN A 24 11.71 11.07 -6.31
C GLN A 24 12.07 9.62 -6.59
N ILE A 25 11.35 8.66 -6.00
CA ILE A 25 11.67 7.24 -6.14
C ILE A 25 10.87 6.51 -7.22
N ALA A 26 9.91 7.17 -7.89
CA ALA A 26 9.00 6.52 -8.85
C ALA A 26 9.74 5.68 -9.91
N SER A 27 10.87 6.16 -10.43
CA SER A 27 11.65 5.48 -11.48
C SER A 27 12.37 4.20 -11.00
N ILE A 28 12.65 4.08 -9.70
CA ILE A 28 13.35 2.94 -9.11
C ILE A 28 12.46 2.11 -8.18
N TYR A 29 11.20 2.53 -7.99
CA TYR A 29 10.30 1.96 -7.00
C TYR A 29 10.10 0.46 -7.17
N SER A 30 9.90 0.00 -8.42
CA SER A 30 9.78 -1.42 -8.76
C SER A 30 11.03 -2.25 -8.45
N GLN A 31 12.22 -1.62 -8.45
CA GLN A 31 13.49 -2.30 -8.19
C GLN A 31 13.76 -2.51 -6.70
N VAL A 32 13.19 -1.65 -5.85
CA VAL A 32 13.41 -1.69 -4.40
C VAL A 32 12.29 -2.40 -3.63
N ARG A 33 11.18 -2.73 -4.30
CA ARG A 33 10.01 -3.37 -3.70
C ARG A 33 9.82 -4.79 -4.21
N THR A 34 9.39 -5.67 -3.33
CA THR A 34 9.03 -7.07 -3.65
C THR A 34 7.53 -7.21 -3.87
N ILE A 35 7.14 -8.23 -4.62
CA ILE A 35 5.74 -8.62 -4.79
C ILE A 35 5.50 -9.91 -4.02
N ASP A 36 4.47 -9.92 -3.20
CA ASP A 36 4.00 -11.09 -2.49
C ASP A 36 2.90 -11.74 -3.32
N TYR A 37 3.16 -12.91 -3.89
CA TYR A 37 2.25 -13.54 -4.85
C TYR A 37 1.06 -14.25 -4.19
N GLU A 38 1.22 -14.71 -2.95
CA GLU A 38 0.22 -15.45 -2.19
C GLU A 38 -1.08 -14.67 -2.03
N LEU A 39 -0.96 -13.33 -1.86
CA LEU A 39 -2.14 -12.47 -1.76
C LEU A 39 -2.92 -12.39 -3.09
N ILE A 40 -2.26 -12.50 -4.25
CA ILE A 40 -2.92 -12.52 -5.55
C ILE A 40 -3.78 -13.78 -5.69
N ASP A 41 -3.23 -14.93 -5.29
CA ASP A 41 -3.98 -16.19 -5.29
C ASP A 41 -5.16 -16.15 -4.29
N TYR A 42 -4.96 -15.55 -3.11
CA TYR A 42 -6.03 -15.35 -2.13
C TYR A 42 -7.18 -14.49 -2.71
N ILE A 43 -6.85 -13.33 -3.28
CA ILE A 43 -7.85 -12.43 -3.91
C ILE A 43 -8.58 -13.16 -5.05
N THR A 44 -7.83 -13.86 -5.91
CA THR A 44 -8.40 -14.60 -7.04
C THR A 44 -9.39 -15.67 -6.58
N LYS A 45 -9.09 -16.40 -5.50
CA LYS A 45 -10.00 -17.37 -4.89
C LYS A 45 -11.26 -16.69 -4.36
N LYS A 46 -11.14 -15.55 -3.67
CA LYS A 46 -12.30 -14.78 -3.16
C LYS A 46 -13.20 -14.25 -4.28
N LEU A 47 -12.64 -13.99 -5.47
CA LEU A 47 -13.36 -13.48 -6.64
C LEU A 47 -13.74 -14.57 -7.66
N ALA A 48 -13.56 -15.85 -7.33
CA ALA A 48 -13.78 -16.97 -8.26
C ALA A 48 -15.22 -17.05 -8.81
N PHE A 49 -16.19 -16.63 -8.01
CA PHE A 49 -17.62 -16.67 -8.37
C PHE A 49 -18.07 -15.54 -9.31
N LYS A 50 -17.26 -14.48 -9.49
CA LYS A 50 -17.60 -13.35 -10.35
C LYS A 50 -17.11 -13.59 -11.78
N GLN A 51 -17.98 -13.49 -12.76
CA GLN A 51 -17.66 -13.64 -14.20
C GLN A 51 -16.95 -12.41 -14.75
N THR A 52 -17.43 -11.24 -14.36
CA THR A 52 -16.86 -9.93 -14.70
C THR A 52 -16.70 -9.11 -13.42
N ILE A 53 -15.61 -8.34 -13.35
CA ILE A 53 -15.22 -7.56 -12.19
C ILE A 53 -14.81 -6.17 -12.67
N VAL A 54 -15.52 -5.14 -12.23
CA VAL A 54 -15.13 -3.74 -12.38
C VAL A 54 -14.52 -3.31 -11.06
N ALA A 55 -13.24 -2.93 -11.07
CA ALA A 55 -12.51 -2.66 -9.84
C ALA A 55 -11.59 -1.44 -9.94
N ALA A 56 -11.17 -0.94 -8.78
CA ALA A 56 -10.14 0.07 -8.65
C ALA A 56 -9.07 -0.36 -7.65
N ASP A 57 -7.81 0.01 -7.92
CA ASP A 57 -6.68 -0.09 -6.98
C ASP A 57 -6.32 1.32 -6.53
N ILE A 58 -6.56 1.62 -5.24
CA ILE A 58 -6.43 2.96 -4.67
C ILE A 58 -5.11 3.10 -3.93
N GLY A 59 -4.32 4.12 -4.29
CA GLY A 59 -2.92 4.25 -3.90
C GLY A 59 -2.07 3.17 -4.59
N CYS A 60 -2.31 2.98 -5.88
CA CYS A 60 -1.73 1.86 -6.64
C CYS A 60 -0.20 1.96 -6.83
N GLY A 61 0.41 3.13 -6.62
CA GLY A 61 1.82 3.38 -6.85
C GLY A 61 2.23 3.04 -8.29
N ASP A 62 3.26 2.21 -8.44
CA ASP A 62 3.75 1.72 -9.74
C ASP A 62 2.88 0.62 -10.38
N GLY A 63 1.78 0.23 -9.75
CA GLY A 63 0.82 -0.75 -10.24
C GLY A 63 1.29 -2.21 -10.18
N ARG A 64 2.36 -2.52 -9.44
CA ARG A 64 2.95 -3.88 -9.42
C ARG A 64 1.94 -4.98 -9.03
N TYR A 65 1.03 -4.72 -8.08
CA TYR A 65 -0.04 -5.66 -7.71
C TYR A 65 -1.19 -5.65 -8.71
N SER A 66 -1.56 -4.46 -9.20
CA SER A 66 -2.58 -4.28 -10.25
C SER A 66 -2.28 -5.11 -11.48
N ILE A 67 -1.02 -5.09 -11.95
CA ILE A 67 -0.58 -5.86 -13.11
C ILE A 67 -0.72 -7.36 -12.85
N LYS A 68 -0.32 -7.84 -11.67
CA LYS A 68 -0.44 -9.26 -11.32
C LYS A 68 -1.90 -9.72 -11.22
N LEU A 69 -2.79 -8.86 -10.73
CA LEU A 69 -4.22 -9.14 -10.74
C LEU A 69 -4.78 -9.26 -12.17
N ILE A 70 -4.39 -8.34 -13.07
CA ILE A 70 -4.81 -8.39 -14.48
C ILE A 70 -4.24 -9.62 -15.20
N GLU A 71 -2.97 -9.94 -14.99
CA GLU A 71 -2.35 -11.16 -15.55
C GLU A 71 -3.09 -12.42 -15.10
N LYS A 72 -3.52 -12.47 -13.84
CA LYS A 72 -4.19 -13.64 -13.25
C LYS A 72 -5.67 -13.74 -13.64
N LEU A 73 -6.41 -12.62 -13.58
CA LEU A 73 -7.85 -12.56 -13.84
C LEU A 73 -8.19 -12.30 -15.32
N ARG A 74 -7.23 -11.78 -16.10
CA ARG A 74 -7.35 -11.53 -17.54
C ARG A 74 -8.59 -10.70 -17.89
N ASN A 75 -9.36 -11.11 -18.89
CA ASN A 75 -10.55 -10.40 -19.37
C ASN A 75 -11.72 -10.33 -18.36
N ARG A 76 -11.61 -11.05 -17.25
CA ARG A 76 -12.61 -10.97 -16.16
C ARG A 76 -12.51 -9.68 -15.35
N LEU A 77 -11.33 -9.04 -15.32
CA LEU A 77 -11.06 -7.84 -14.53
C LEU A 77 -10.93 -6.63 -15.45
N SER A 78 -11.74 -5.60 -15.21
CA SER A 78 -11.51 -4.23 -15.68
C SER A 78 -11.03 -3.40 -14.50
N LEU A 79 -9.80 -2.90 -14.54
CA LEU A 79 -9.13 -2.28 -13.41
C LEU A 79 -8.74 -0.85 -13.71
N THR A 80 -9.11 0.06 -12.81
CA THR A 80 -8.63 1.43 -12.80
C THR A 80 -7.63 1.60 -11.65
N CYS A 81 -6.40 1.92 -11.99
CA CYS A 81 -5.35 2.30 -11.03
C CYS A 81 -5.51 3.78 -10.66
N VAL A 82 -5.65 4.07 -9.37
CA VAL A 82 -5.82 5.44 -8.86
C VAL A 82 -4.68 5.76 -7.92
N ASP A 83 -4.00 6.86 -8.17
CA ASP A 83 -2.99 7.42 -7.28
C ASP A 83 -3.01 8.96 -7.36
N VAL A 84 -2.61 9.62 -6.29
CA VAL A 84 -2.45 11.07 -6.28
C VAL A 84 -1.16 11.49 -6.97
N ASN A 85 -0.16 10.61 -6.99
CA ASN A 85 1.15 10.87 -7.56
C ASN A 85 1.19 10.57 -9.05
N TYR A 86 1.36 11.61 -9.86
CA TYR A 86 1.39 11.51 -11.31
C TYR A 86 2.59 10.71 -11.84
N GLU A 87 3.77 10.87 -11.23
CA GLU A 87 5.00 10.16 -11.61
C GLU A 87 4.86 8.65 -11.43
N MET A 88 4.15 8.21 -10.39
CA MET A 88 3.81 6.80 -10.18
C MET A 88 2.87 6.29 -11.29
N LEU A 89 1.82 7.02 -11.62
CA LEU A 89 0.90 6.65 -12.70
C LEU A 89 1.59 6.59 -14.07
N GLN A 90 2.59 7.42 -14.32
CA GLN A 90 3.40 7.35 -15.53
C GLN A 90 4.16 6.01 -15.68
N GLN A 91 4.57 5.36 -14.57
CA GLN A 91 5.21 4.05 -14.66
C GLN A 91 4.20 3.00 -15.17
N ILE A 92 2.95 3.06 -14.69
CA ILE A 92 1.87 2.18 -15.17
C ILE A 92 1.57 2.46 -16.65
N SER A 93 1.50 3.73 -17.04
CA SER A 93 1.19 4.12 -18.42
C SER A 93 2.17 3.56 -19.44
N LYS A 94 3.45 3.38 -19.08
CA LYS A 94 4.46 2.78 -19.96
C LYS A 94 4.16 1.31 -20.34
N ILE A 95 3.41 0.61 -19.48
CA ILE A 95 3.10 -0.82 -19.65
C ILE A 95 1.61 -1.07 -19.90
N SER A 96 0.75 -0.08 -19.65
CA SER A 96 -0.70 -0.20 -19.79
C SER A 96 -1.15 -0.48 -21.23
N SER A 97 -0.37 -0.07 -22.22
CA SER A 97 -0.64 -0.39 -23.64
C SER A 97 -0.74 -1.91 -23.92
N ASN A 98 -0.16 -2.73 -23.05
CA ASN A 98 -0.23 -4.19 -23.14
C ASN A 98 -1.54 -4.77 -22.57
N PHE A 99 -2.37 -3.94 -21.92
CA PHE A 99 -3.58 -4.38 -21.21
C PHE A 99 -4.77 -3.48 -21.56
N GLN A 100 -5.66 -3.95 -22.42
CA GLN A 100 -6.86 -3.21 -22.85
C GLN A 100 -7.84 -2.89 -21.69
N ASN A 101 -7.75 -3.64 -20.60
CA ASN A 101 -8.62 -3.59 -19.44
C ASN A 101 -7.98 -2.89 -18.22
N LEU A 102 -6.88 -2.15 -18.44
CA LEU A 102 -6.18 -1.35 -17.43
C LEU A 102 -6.28 0.13 -17.79
N GLN A 103 -6.73 0.94 -16.83
CA GLN A 103 -6.79 2.40 -16.92
C GLN A 103 -6.10 3.04 -15.72
N THR A 104 -5.72 4.31 -15.87
CA THR A 104 -5.15 5.11 -14.78
C THR A 104 -5.96 6.38 -14.60
N LYS A 105 -6.16 6.80 -13.35
CA LYS A 105 -6.78 8.09 -13.00
C LYS A 105 -6.00 8.74 -11.84
N GLN A 106 -5.72 10.03 -11.97
CA GLN A 106 -5.13 10.79 -10.86
C GLN A 106 -6.25 11.29 -9.95
N ALA A 107 -6.27 10.88 -8.68
CA ALA A 107 -7.22 11.35 -7.68
C ALA A 107 -6.72 11.06 -6.27
N PHE A 108 -7.28 11.78 -5.29
CA PHE A 108 -7.12 11.48 -3.88
C PHE A 108 -8.00 10.28 -3.48
N ALA A 109 -7.55 9.51 -2.48
CA ALA A 109 -8.31 8.38 -1.94
C ALA A 109 -9.62 8.84 -1.26
N GLU A 110 -9.67 10.09 -0.83
CA GLU A 110 -10.79 10.75 -0.17
C GLU A 110 -11.84 11.33 -1.15
N THR A 111 -11.58 11.24 -2.48
CA THR A 111 -12.47 11.79 -3.53
C THR A 111 -12.31 10.94 -4.78
N LEU A 112 -12.92 9.77 -4.77
CA LEU A 112 -12.76 8.78 -5.84
C LEU A 112 -13.52 9.17 -7.13
N PRO A 113 -12.87 9.06 -8.30
CA PRO A 113 -13.45 9.50 -9.58
C PRO A 113 -14.38 8.44 -10.19
N PHE A 114 -15.33 7.93 -9.40
CA PHE A 114 -16.28 6.90 -9.78
C PHE A 114 -17.68 7.29 -9.34
N ASP A 115 -18.67 6.82 -10.09
CA ASP A 115 -20.08 6.96 -9.75
C ASP A 115 -20.44 6.07 -8.54
N ASP A 116 -21.53 6.42 -7.87
CA ASP A 116 -22.08 5.64 -6.76
C ASP A 116 -22.42 4.22 -7.25
N ASN A 117 -22.14 3.22 -6.41
CA ASN A 117 -22.47 1.82 -6.70
C ASN A 117 -21.98 1.30 -8.06
N SER A 118 -20.77 1.74 -8.51
CA SER A 118 -20.22 1.39 -9.82
C SER A 118 -19.18 0.27 -9.78
N LEU A 119 -18.48 0.06 -8.63
CA LEU A 119 -17.41 -0.90 -8.50
C LEU A 119 -17.83 -2.19 -7.82
N ASP A 120 -17.37 -3.33 -8.35
CA ASP A 120 -17.51 -4.65 -7.71
C ASP A 120 -16.48 -4.85 -6.61
N CYS A 121 -15.27 -4.30 -6.79
CA CYS A 121 -14.18 -4.43 -5.83
C CYS A 121 -13.34 -3.15 -5.78
N ILE A 122 -12.75 -2.91 -4.59
CA ILE A 122 -11.66 -1.96 -4.38
C ILE A 122 -10.49 -2.73 -3.78
N PHE A 123 -9.28 -2.42 -4.24
CA PHE A 123 -8.02 -2.88 -3.67
C PHE A 123 -7.24 -1.70 -3.12
N SER A 124 -6.45 -1.93 -2.07
CA SER A 124 -5.43 -1.02 -1.58
C SER A 124 -4.28 -1.82 -1.00
N PHE A 125 -3.09 -1.68 -1.58
CA PHE A 125 -1.90 -2.46 -1.22
C PHE A 125 -0.84 -1.57 -0.60
N ASN A 126 -0.63 -1.69 0.72
CA ASN A 126 0.38 -0.95 1.48
C ASN A 126 0.29 0.58 1.33
N ALA A 127 -0.93 1.12 1.14
CA ALA A 127 -1.17 2.55 0.92
C ALA A 127 -2.05 3.20 2.01
N ILE A 128 -2.86 2.42 2.71
CA ILE A 128 -3.92 2.89 3.63
C ILE A 128 -3.42 3.89 4.70
N HIS A 129 -2.16 3.77 5.12
CA HIS A 129 -1.55 4.65 6.12
C HIS A 129 -1.19 6.05 5.59
N HIS A 130 -1.41 6.29 4.30
CA HIS A 130 -1.29 7.62 3.67
C HIS A 130 -2.65 8.32 3.51
N PHE A 131 -3.76 7.65 3.82
CA PHE A 131 -5.11 8.15 3.57
C PHE A 131 -5.73 8.77 4.82
N LYS A 132 -6.64 9.71 4.63
CA LYS A 132 -7.60 10.11 5.66
C LYS A 132 -8.65 9.00 5.75
N ILE A 133 -8.40 8.06 6.65
CA ILE A 133 -9.05 6.74 6.67
C ILE A 133 -10.58 6.80 6.70
N ASN A 134 -11.16 7.74 7.45
CA ASN A 134 -12.62 7.87 7.57
C ASN A 134 -13.26 8.36 6.24
N GLU A 135 -12.63 9.32 5.59
CA GLU A 135 -13.04 9.85 4.29
C GLU A 135 -12.89 8.78 3.20
N PHE A 136 -11.77 8.07 3.18
CA PHE A 136 -11.56 6.92 2.30
C PHE A 136 -12.62 5.84 2.49
N ALA A 137 -12.95 5.48 3.73
CA ALA A 137 -14.00 4.50 4.02
C ALA A 137 -15.36 4.93 3.47
N LYS A 138 -15.73 6.22 3.62
CA LYS A 138 -16.97 6.78 3.08
C LYS A 138 -17.00 6.72 1.55
N GLU A 139 -15.91 7.05 0.89
CA GLU A 139 -15.79 6.95 -0.57
C GLU A 139 -15.86 5.50 -1.04
N CYS A 140 -15.17 4.57 -0.38
CA CYS A 140 -15.31 3.14 -0.67
C CYS A 140 -16.77 2.68 -0.54
N ASN A 141 -17.45 3.11 0.54
CA ASN A 141 -18.86 2.79 0.75
C ASN A 141 -19.76 3.39 -0.34
N ARG A 142 -19.47 4.60 -0.83
CA ARG A 142 -20.23 5.25 -1.89
C ARG A 142 -20.10 4.51 -3.22
N VAL A 143 -18.87 4.24 -3.65
CA VAL A 143 -18.59 3.74 -5.00
C VAL A 143 -18.77 2.22 -5.13
N LEU A 144 -18.67 1.45 -4.04
CA LEU A 144 -18.91 0.01 -4.09
C LEU A 144 -20.39 -0.31 -4.32
N LYS A 145 -20.66 -1.26 -5.19
CA LYS A 145 -21.98 -1.88 -5.34
C LYS A 145 -22.38 -2.61 -4.05
N ASN A 146 -23.66 -2.87 -3.88
CA ASN A 146 -24.16 -3.78 -2.84
C ASN A 146 -23.46 -5.15 -2.97
N ASN A 147 -23.01 -5.69 -1.86
CA ASN A 147 -22.16 -6.89 -1.80
C ASN A 147 -20.78 -6.75 -2.45
N GLY A 148 -20.36 -5.53 -2.82
CA GLY A 148 -19.02 -5.23 -3.28
C GLY A 148 -17.98 -5.42 -2.18
N LEU A 149 -16.73 -5.70 -2.58
CA LEU A 149 -15.67 -6.07 -1.66
C LEU A 149 -14.56 -4.98 -1.64
N LEU A 150 -14.08 -4.65 -0.44
CA LEU A 150 -12.88 -3.86 -0.22
C LEU A 150 -11.79 -4.76 0.33
N PHE A 151 -10.68 -4.84 -0.38
CA PHE A 151 -9.47 -5.56 0.01
C PHE A 151 -8.40 -4.56 0.45
N ILE A 152 -7.95 -4.66 1.70
CA ILE A 152 -6.86 -3.83 2.24
C ILE A 152 -5.73 -4.76 2.65
N TYR A 153 -4.60 -4.69 1.95
CA TYR A 153 -3.37 -5.40 2.31
C TYR A 153 -2.38 -4.41 2.90
N THR A 154 -2.06 -4.57 4.17
CA THR A 154 -1.22 -3.62 4.90
C THR A 154 -0.41 -4.29 5.99
N ARG A 155 0.58 -3.59 6.50
CA ARG A 155 1.35 -3.96 7.68
C ARG A 155 0.75 -3.30 8.92
N SER A 156 0.56 -4.07 10.00
CA SER A 156 0.18 -3.53 11.30
C SER A 156 1.38 -2.93 12.05
N LYS A 157 1.13 -2.22 13.15
CA LYS A 157 2.18 -1.70 14.04
C LYS A 157 3.08 -2.83 14.54
N ASP A 158 2.51 -3.92 15.05
CA ASP A 158 3.26 -5.07 15.59
C ASP A 158 4.11 -5.74 14.50
N GLN A 159 3.57 -5.89 13.29
CA GLN A 159 4.31 -6.42 12.15
C GLN A 159 5.45 -5.48 11.73
N ASN A 160 5.26 -4.16 11.87
CA ASN A 160 6.31 -3.19 11.61
C ASN A 160 7.42 -3.20 12.67
N GLU A 161 7.08 -3.41 13.93
CA GLU A 161 8.05 -3.57 15.02
C GLU A 161 8.86 -4.86 14.89
N SER A 162 8.23 -5.94 14.43
CA SER A 162 8.83 -7.27 14.35
C SER A 162 9.72 -7.50 13.13
N ASN A 163 9.65 -6.67 12.10
CA ASN A 163 10.48 -6.82 10.90
C ASN A 163 11.93 -6.34 11.14
N ILE A 164 12.81 -6.55 10.14
CA ILE A 164 14.24 -6.22 10.27
C ILE A 164 14.50 -4.74 10.55
N TRP A 165 13.67 -3.85 9.96
CA TRP A 165 13.81 -2.40 10.15
C TRP A 165 13.34 -1.97 11.53
N GLY A 166 12.18 -2.47 11.96
CA GLY A 166 11.63 -2.19 13.29
C GLY A 166 12.54 -2.66 14.43
N LYS A 167 13.17 -3.84 14.26
CA LYS A 167 14.07 -4.41 15.26
C LYS A 167 15.45 -3.75 15.32
N PHE A 168 16.03 -3.41 14.17
CA PHE A 168 17.45 -3.07 14.11
C PHE A 168 17.76 -1.66 13.65
N PHE A 169 16.83 -0.95 12.98
CA PHE A 169 17.01 0.44 12.59
C PHE A 169 16.44 1.37 13.66
N PRO A 170 17.27 2.18 14.33
CA PRO A 170 16.84 3.01 15.44
C PRO A 170 15.64 3.90 15.12
N ASP A 171 14.66 3.90 16.02
CA ASP A 171 13.43 4.70 15.98
C ASP A 171 12.50 4.47 14.77
N PHE A 172 12.76 3.43 13.94
CA PHE A 172 11.97 3.18 12.72
C PHE A 172 10.49 3.04 13.02
N SER A 173 10.11 2.18 13.97
CA SER A 173 8.69 1.98 14.31
C SER A 173 8.08 3.18 15.04
N LYS A 174 8.86 3.94 15.82
CA LYS A 174 8.38 5.15 16.49
C LYS A 174 8.09 6.27 15.51
N LYS A 175 8.92 6.44 14.46
CA LYS A 175 8.68 7.42 13.41
C LYS A 175 7.49 7.04 12.53
N GLU A 176 7.22 5.75 12.36
CA GLU A 176 6.10 5.25 11.57
C GLU A 176 4.81 5.16 12.42
N ASN A 177 4.25 6.29 12.76
CA ASN A 177 3.05 6.41 13.58
C ASN A 177 1.73 6.37 12.78
N ARG A 178 1.79 6.29 11.44
CA ARG A 178 0.64 6.27 10.54
C ARG A 178 -0.01 4.88 10.40
N LEU A 179 0.72 3.82 10.79
CA LEU A 179 0.20 2.46 10.74
C LEU A 179 -0.89 2.23 11.77
N PHE A 180 -1.85 1.43 11.41
CA PHE A 180 -2.93 1.01 12.29
C PHE A 180 -2.57 -0.32 13.00
N ASP A 181 -3.13 -0.54 14.19
CA ASP A 181 -3.36 -1.90 14.66
C ASP A 181 -4.61 -2.49 14.00
N ASN A 182 -4.75 -3.81 14.05
CA ASN A 182 -5.81 -4.50 13.33
C ASN A 182 -7.21 -4.12 13.79
N HIS A 183 -7.39 -3.83 15.08
CA HIS A 183 -8.67 -3.45 15.65
C HIS A 183 -9.06 -2.04 15.21
N SER A 184 -8.18 -1.06 15.39
CA SER A 184 -8.46 0.33 15.03
C SER A 184 -8.72 0.50 13.53
N LEU A 185 -8.00 -0.22 12.66
CA LEU A 185 -8.29 -0.19 11.22
C LEU A 185 -9.72 -0.68 10.93
N THR A 186 -10.12 -1.79 11.55
CA THR A 186 -11.46 -2.34 11.37
C THR A 186 -12.54 -1.36 11.83
N GLU A 187 -12.36 -0.73 12.98
CA GLU A 187 -13.29 0.27 13.50
C GLU A 187 -13.39 1.49 12.57
N HIS A 188 -12.27 2.03 12.09
CA HIS A 188 -12.27 3.18 11.18
C HIS A 188 -13.01 2.88 9.87
N ILE A 189 -12.83 1.67 9.31
CA ILE A 189 -13.50 1.30 8.05
C ILE A 189 -14.99 1.05 8.27
N SER A 190 -15.38 0.38 9.34
CA SER A 190 -16.78 0.00 9.57
C SER A 190 -17.60 1.12 10.22
N ASN A 191 -16.96 2.05 10.92
CA ASN A 191 -17.64 3.14 11.59
C ASN A 191 -18.24 4.12 10.56
N GLN A 192 -19.52 4.45 10.70
CA GLN A 192 -20.26 5.34 9.79
C GLN A 192 -20.34 4.88 8.32
N THR A 193 -20.14 3.58 8.06
CA THR A 193 -20.29 2.97 6.73
C THR A 193 -21.08 1.66 6.82
N SER A 194 -21.45 1.10 5.67
CA SER A 194 -22.03 -0.26 5.57
C SER A 194 -20.96 -1.33 5.27
N LEU A 195 -19.69 -1.01 5.46
CA LEU A 195 -18.56 -1.92 5.21
C LEU A 195 -18.33 -2.79 6.45
N ASN A 196 -18.62 -4.08 6.35
CA ASN A 196 -18.45 -5.03 7.45
C ASN A 196 -17.28 -5.98 7.16
N LEU A 197 -16.42 -6.19 8.16
CA LEU A 197 -15.31 -7.13 8.05
C LEU A 197 -15.85 -8.56 7.81
N LYS A 198 -15.39 -9.21 6.74
CA LYS A 198 -15.72 -10.58 6.38
C LYS A 198 -14.63 -11.58 6.73
N SER A 199 -13.40 -11.21 6.51
CA SER A 199 -12.26 -12.05 6.85
C SER A 199 -10.99 -11.24 7.00
N THR A 200 -10.08 -11.77 7.82
CA THR A 200 -8.72 -11.30 7.98
C THR A 200 -7.79 -12.47 7.71
N GLU A 201 -6.73 -12.25 6.94
CA GLU A 201 -5.71 -13.26 6.64
C GLU A 201 -4.32 -12.67 6.89
N SER A 202 -3.51 -13.37 7.67
CA SER A 202 -2.13 -12.96 7.95
C SER A 202 -1.17 -13.67 7.00
N PHE A 203 -0.32 -12.91 6.36
CA PHE A 203 0.73 -13.41 5.47
C PHE A 203 2.07 -13.21 6.12
N GLN A 204 2.89 -14.25 6.09
CA GLN A 204 4.28 -14.22 6.52
C GLN A 204 5.16 -14.57 5.34
N HIS A 205 6.20 -13.78 5.14
CA HIS A 205 7.09 -13.90 4.00
C HIS A 205 8.52 -14.04 4.50
N ASP A 206 9.13 -15.18 4.23
CA ASP A 206 10.57 -15.38 4.45
C ASP A 206 11.34 -14.45 3.53
N ARG A 207 12.26 -13.69 4.10
CA ARG A 207 13.12 -12.74 3.40
C ARG A 207 14.57 -13.06 3.67
N SER A 208 15.41 -12.83 2.67
CA SER A 208 16.85 -12.86 2.82
C SER A 208 17.51 -11.73 2.04
N SER A 209 18.62 -11.23 2.54
CA SER A 209 19.43 -10.21 1.88
C SER A 209 20.83 -10.15 2.49
N ASP A 210 21.76 -9.57 1.80
CA ASP A 210 23.03 -9.13 2.35
C ASP A 210 22.91 -7.71 2.94
N ILE A 211 23.89 -7.32 3.75
CA ILE A 211 23.89 -6.02 4.43
C ILE A 211 24.03 -4.85 3.47
N GLN A 212 24.79 -5.00 2.36
CA GLN A 212 24.99 -3.94 1.38
C GLN A 212 23.66 -3.61 0.69
N THR A 213 22.90 -4.63 0.32
CA THR A 213 21.56 -4.48 -0.26
C THR A 213 20.59 -3.82 0.72
N LEU A 214 20.62 -4.20 2.01
CA LEU A 214 19.77 -3.55 3.02
C LEU A 214 20.15 -2.08 3.19
N VAL A 215 21.45 -1.76 3.26
CA VAL A 215 21.94 -0.38 3.34
C VAL A 215 21.47 0.42 2.13
N SER A 216 21.68 -0.10 0.92
CA SER A 216 21.24 0.55 -0.33
C SER A 216 19.73 0.78 -0.35
N LYS A 217 18.92 -0.18 0.10
CA LYS A 217 17.47 -0.01 0.23
C LYS A 217 17.10 1.12 1.20
N ALA A 218 17.78 1.26 2.33
CA ALA A 218 17.55 2.35 3.26
C ALA A 218 17.94 3.71 2.67
N GLU A 219 19.13 3.81 2.04
CA GLU A 219 19.62 5.02 1.38
C GLU A 219 18.72 5.47 0.23
N ASN A 220 18.16 4.53 -0.54
CA ASN A 220 17.16 4.78 -1.56
C ASN A 220 15.74 4.95 -0.99
N LYS A 221 15.60 5.05 0.33
CA LYS A 221 14.34 5.31 1.03
C LYS A 221 13.19 4.42 0.56
N HIS A 222 13.44 3.12 0.38
CA HIS A 222 12.43 2.18 -0.14
C HIS A 222 11.14 2.09 0.71
N TYR A 223 11.18 2.50 1.99
CA TYR A 223 10.01 2.81 2.80
C TYR A 223 9.91 4.32 3.02
N SER A 224 8.71 4.88 2.89
CA SER A 224 8.42 6.29 3.15
C SER A 224 8.79 6.72 4.59
N THR A 225 8.83 5.78 5.52
CA THR A 225 9.30 5.97 6.91
C THR A 225 10.71 6.58 6.96
N PHE A 226 11.61 6.21 6.04
CA PHE A 226 12.96 6.77 6.01
C PHE A 226 12.99 8.29 5.68
N SER A 227 11.96 8.79 5.01
CA SER A 227 11.82 10.23 4.76
C SER A 227 11.35 11.04 5.98
N LEU A 228 10.96 10.37 7.06
CA LEU A 228 10.60 11.00 8.33
C LEU A 228 11.82 11.31 9.22
N TYR A 229 13.01 10.89 8.81
CA TYR A 229 14.27 11.23 9.47
C TYR A 229 14.86 12.51 8.88
N THR A 230 15.43 13.36 9.71
CA THR A 230 16.35 14.38 9.22
C THR A 230 17.62 13.72 8.67
N VAL A 231 18.39 14.42 7.87
CA VAL A 231 19.62 13.87 7.27
C VAL A 231 20.58 13.34 8.36
N SER A 232 20.83 14.12 9.41
CA SER A 232 21.72 13.73 10.51
C SER A 232 21.19 12.55 11.33
N GLU A 233 19.87 12.50 11.59
CA GLU A 233 19.25 11.35 12.27
C GLU A 233 19.38 10.08 11.42
N PHE A 234 19.12 10.19 10.11
CA PHE A 234 19.20 9.06 9.20
C PHE A 234 20.61 8.47 9.15
N GLU A 235 21.62 9.31 8.94
CA GLU A 235 23.05 8.88 8.89
C GLU A 235 23.48 8.18 10.19
N LYS A 236 23.14 8.77 11.34
CA LYS A 236 23.40 8.17 12.65
C LYS A 236 22.69 6.82 12.81
N SER A 237 21.42 6.77 12.46
CA SER A 237 20.59 5.54 12.57
C SER A 237 21.07 4.47 11.60
N LEU A 238 21.48 4.81 10.38
CA LEU A 238 22.05 3.88 9.41
C LEU A 238 23.37 3.28 9.91
N GLY A 239 24.24 4.12 10.49
CA GLY A 239 25.48 3.65 11.11
C GLY A 239 25.21 2.66 12.26
N LYS A 240 24.20 2.96 13.10
CA LYS A 240 23.79 2.08 14.19
C LYS A 240 23.12 0.80 13.69
N PHE A 241 22.30 0.88 12.64
CA PHE A 241 21.73 -0.28 11.99
C PHE A 241 22.79 -1.27 11.51
N LYS A 242 23.84 -0.78 10.83
CA LYS A 242 24.98 -1.64 10.43
C LYS A 242 25.60 -2.37 11.63
N GLN A 243 25.87 -1.65 12.72
CA GLN A 243 26.40 -2.23 13.95
C GLN A 243 25.44 -3.30 14.53
N ASN A 244 24.14 -3.00 14.61
CA ASN A 244 23.15 -3.92 15.12
C ASN A 244 23.08 -5.21 14.29
N ILE A 245 23.15 -5.11 12.96
CA ILE A 245 23.18 -6.28 12.06
C ILE A 245 24.41 -7.14 12.34
N TYR A 246 25.63 -6.56 12.38
CA TYR A 246 26.86 -7.31 12.65
C TYR A 246 26.88 -7.97 14.05
N GLN A 247 26.17 -7.39 15.03
CA GLN A 247 26.07 -7.96 16.38
C GLN A 247 25.06 -9.10 16.49
N ASN A 248 24.02 -9.13 15.65
CA ASN A 248 22.90 -10.07 15.79
C ASN A 248 22.87 -11.17 14.73
N PHE A 249 23.64 -11.03 13.64
CA PHE A 249 23.69 -12.01 12.55
C PHE A 249 25.14 -12.49 12.35
N SER A 250 25.34 -13.79 12.44
CA SER A 250 26.66 -14.42 12.24
C SER A 250 27.13 -14.35 10.77
N ASN A 251 26.20 -14.24 9.83
CA ASN A 251 26.50 -14.14 8.40
C ASN A 251 25.81 -12.91 7.79
N PRO A 252 26.49 -11.75 7.72
CA PRO A 252 25.95 -10.52 7.13
C PRO A 252 25.69 -10.59 5.60
N GLU A 253 26.22 -11.61 4.92
CA GLU A 253 25.98 -11.85 3.50
C GLU A 253 24.67 -12.65 3.26
N ASN A 254 24.07 -13.20 4.32
CA ASN A 254 22.80 -13.91 4.24
C ASN A 254 21.99 -13.68 5.52
N ILE A 255 21.43 -12.49 5.64
CA ILE A 255 20.56 -12.06 6.74
C ILE A 255 19.16 -12.58 6.43
N GLN A 256 18.57 -13.35 7.32
CA GLN A 256 17.22 -13.90 7.17
C GLN A 256 16.28 -13.30 8.19
N TRP A 257 15.06 -12.97 7.76
CA TRP A 257 13.99 -12.47 8.62
C TRP A 257 12.62 -12.82 8.04
N VAL A 258 11.58 -12.62 8.81
CA VAL A 258 10.20 -12.77 8.38
C VAL A 258 9.54 -11.40 8.32
N ASP A 259 8.92 -11.06 7.20
CA ASP A 259 8.01 -9.93 7.06
C ASP A 259 6.56 -10.39 7.21
N GLY A 260 5.76 -9.61 7.92
CA GLY A 260 4.33 -9.85 8.07
C GLY A 260 3.49 -8.74 7.43
N ASN A 261 2.38 -9.15 6.82
CA ASN A 261 1.31 -8.26 6.36
C ASN A 261 -0.05 -8.92 6.60
N THR A 262 -1.09 -8.12 6.68
CA THR A 262 -2.45 -8.60 6.89
C THR A 262 -3.35 -8.13 5.75
N MET A 263 -4.17 -9.05 5.23
CA MET A 263 -5.26 -8.76 4.29
C MET A 263 -6.56 -8.68 5.07
N PHE A 264 -7.24 -7.55 4.98
CA PHE A 264 -8.60 -7.36 5.46
C PHE A 264 -9.53 -7.37 4.26
N VAL A 265 -10.63 -8.09 4.37
CA VAL A 265 -11.70 -8.11 3.37
C VAL A 265 -12.98 -7.61 4.02
N PHE A 266 -13.46 -6.47 3.56
CA PHE A 266 -14.74 -5.90 3.96
C PHE A 266 -15.75 -6.11 2.84
N GLN A 267 -17.03 -6.20 3.21
CA GLN A 267 -18.14 -6.26 2.27
C GLN A 267 -19.15 -5.16 2.59
N LYS A 268 -19.58 -4.45 1.54
CA LYS A 268 -20.71 -3.52 1.66
C LYS A 268 -22.00 -4.32 1.83
N THR A 269 -22.68 -4.13 2.94
CA THR A 269 -24.00 -4.70 3.17
C THR A 269 -25.09 -3.75 2.74
N VAL A 270 -26.22 -4.31 2.32
CA VAL A 270 -27.43 -3.51 2.06
C VAL A 270 -27.99 -3.08 3.42
N PRO A 271 -28.30 -1.81 3.64
CA PRO A 271 -29.08 -1.42 4.81
C PRO A 271 -30.41 -2.17 4.80
N ASN A 272 -30.75 -2.80 5.92
CA ASN A 272 -32.08 -3.42 6.11
C ASN A 272 -33.17 -2.37 6.04
#